data_6bfaaa53d9c0764a94d7753cb0961fae
#
_entry.id   6bfaaa53d9c0764a94d7753cb0961fae
#
_cell.length_a   1.000
_cell.length_b   1.000
_cell.length_c   1.000
_cell.angle_alpha   90.00
_cell.angle_beta   90.00
_cell.angle_gamma   90.00
#
_symmetry.space_group_name_H-M   'P 1'
#
loop_
_entity.id
_entity.type
_entity.pdbx_description
1 polymer ?
#
loop_
_entity_poly.entity_id
_entity_poly.type
_entity_poly.pdbx_seq_one_letter_code
_entity_poly.pdbx_strand_id
1 'polypeptide(L)'
;MPGCAKVCGTVPAFCLVERNTGRFSAVEKENCPDYGAWRRRRLFMASHQRVSWPQYFMRIAHLVAERSTCLRRRVGAVAVKDKRILATGYNGAPAGIPHCLEIGCLRQQLGIPSGQRHEICRGLHAEQNVIIQAAIHGISLAGSELYCTTRPCLICTKMLINCGIRSIWHAESYPDEMADAMLREAGVQVGILRLEDEGEMKPDVSASCETAEAVMCIPGEKL
;
A
#
# COMPACT_ATOMS: atom_id res chain seq x y z
N MET A 1 31.28 25.15 22.27
CA MET A 1 30.74 25.57 20.96
C MET A 1 29.43 26.29 21.22
N PRO A 2 29.25 27.59 20.89
CA PRO A 2 28.01 28.29 21.15
C PRO A 2 26.92 27.76 20.21
N GLY A 3 25.81 27.35 20.78
CA GLY A 3 24.67 26.78 20.07
C GLY A 3 23.74 27.85 19.53
N CYS A 4 23.37 27.77 18.28
CA CYS A 4 22.33 28.58 17.67
C CYS A 4 20.95 28.17 18.23
N ALA A 5 20.21 29.05 18.86
CA ALA A 5 18.89 28.79 19.42
C ALA A 5 17.90 28.46 18.27
N LYS A 6 17.20 27.33 18.38
CA LYS A 6 16.17 26.90 17.44
C LYS A 6 14.95 27.84 17.51
N VAL A 7 14.69 28.59 16.47
CA VAL A 7 13.40 29.21 16.25
C VAL A 7 12.69 28.43 15.13
N CYS A 8 11.56 27.84 15.47
CA CYS A 8 10.71 27.01 14.59
C CYS A 8 9.79 27.93 13.77
N GLY A 9 9.65 27.66 12.46
CA GLY A 9 8.61 28.24 11.61
C GLY A 9 9.00 29.55 10.91
N THR A 10 8.95 29.57 9.59
CA THR A 10 9.22 30.68 8.66
C THR A 10 10.62 31.29 8.78
N VAL A 11 11.36 31.33 7.68
CA VAL A 11 12.76 31.78 7.63
C VAL A 11 12.84 33.22 8.07
N PRO A 12 13.37 33.57 9.25
CA PRO A 12 13.54 34.98 9.64
C PRO A 12 14.59 35.64 8.73
N ALA A 13 14.42 36.92 8.47
CA ALA A 13 15.39 37.68 7.69
C ALA A 13 16.76 37.78 8.38
N PHE A 14 16.82 37.50 9.69
CA PHE A 14 18.00 37.59 10.52
C PHE A 14 18.24 36.31 11.34
N CYS A 15 19.51 35.94 11.56
CA CYS A 15 19.94 34.92 12.53
C CYS A 15 20.38 35.61 13.82
N LEU A 16 20.05 35.06 14.99
CA LEU A 16 20.60 35.50 16.27
C LEU A 16 21.89 34.73 16.55
N VAL A 17 22.99 35.45 16.63
CA VAL A 17 24.32 34.90 16.94
C VAL A 17 24.72 35.37 18.33
N GLU A 18 25.08 34.45 19.21
CA GLU A 18 25.59 34.73 20.54
C GLU A 18 27.06 35.25 20.43
N ARG A 19 27.34 36.42 20.96
CA ARG A 19 28.70 36.94 21.09
C ARG A 19 29.24 36.53 22.46
N ASN A 20 30.55 36.37 22.57
CA ASN A 20 31.29 35.93 23.78
C ASN A 20 30.94 36.65 25.09
N THR A 21 29.97 37.54 25.09
CA THR A 21 29.49 38.31 26.23
C THR A 21 28.09 37.91 26.71
N GLY A 22 27.53 36.80 26.24
CA GLY A 22 26.16 36.35 26.53
C GLY A 22 25.07 37.24 25.87
N ARG A 23 25.42 38.15 24.97
CA ARG A 23 24.46 38.98 24.23
C ARG A 23 24.24 38.43 22.84
N PHE A 24 22.96 38.32 22.45
CA PHE A 24 22.56 37.97 21.10
C PHE A 24 22.50 39.22 20.20
N SER A 25 23.05 39.10 19.00
CA SER A 25 22.91 40.13 17.96
C SER A 25 22.28 39.53 16.72
N ALA A 26 21.36 40.29 16.12
CA ALA A 26 20.78 39.91 14.84
C ALA A 26 21.83 40.16 13.73
N VAL A 27 22.07 39.13 12.94
CA VAL A 27 22.96 39.16 11.75
C VAL A 27 22.13 38.79 10.53
N GLU A 28 22.36 39.47 9.43
CA GLU A 28 21.74 39.10 8.16
C GLU A 28 22.13 37.66 7.78
N LYS A 29 21.23 36.99 7.07
CA LYS A 29 21.41 35.57 6.69
C LYS A 29 22.77 35.26 6.06
N GLU A 30 23.25 36.19 5.25
CA GLU A 30 24.50 36.02 4.47
C GLU A 30 25.74 36.03 5.36
N ASN A 31 25.66 36.67 6.51
CA ASN A 31 26.72 36.83 7.50
C ASN A 31 26.63 35.83 8.67
N CYS A 32 25.67 34.89 8.65
CA CYS A 32 25.54 33.86 9.68
C CYS A 32 26.53 32.71 9.42
N PRO A 33 27.45 32.41 10.36
CA PRO A 33 28.45 31.33 10.17
C PRO A 33 27.86 29.96 9.85
N ASP A 34 26.65 29.70 10.37
CA ASP A 34 25.96 28.40 10.22
C ASP A 34 24.95 28.37 9.05
N TYR A 35 24.75 29.52 8.36
CA TYR A 35 23.75 29.59 7.30
C TYR A 35 24.02 28.63 6.15
N GLY A 36 25.27 28.47 5.77
CA GLY A 36 25.68 27.51 4.74
C GLY A 36 25.41 26.03 5.12
N ALA A 37 25.63 25.71 6.38
CA ALA A 37 25.33 24.37 6.92
C ALA A 37 23.83 24.12 7.02
N TRP A 38 23.07 25.13 7.48
CA TRP A 38 21.61 25.08 7.54
C TRP A 38 20.97 24.98 6.15
N ARG A 39 21.47 25.75 5.17
CA ARG A 39 21.01 25.72 3.78
C ARG A 39 21.27 24.34 3.15
N ARG A 40 22.42 23.73 3.37
CA ARG A 40 22.75 22.36 2.90
C ARG A 40 21.83 21.32 3.55
N ARG A 41 21.58 21.41 4.87
CA ARG A 41 20.64 20.50 5.57
C ARG A 41 19.22 20.65 5.03
N ARG A 42 18.76 21.87 4.75
CA ARG A 42 17.43 22.12 4.22
C ARG A 42 17.27 21.61 2.78
N LEU A 43 18.28 21.79 1.94
CA LEU A 43 18.29 21.21 0.59
C LEU A 43 18.30 19.68 0.65
N PHE A 44 19.07 19.07 1.55
CA PHE A 44 19.08 17.63 1.76
C PHE A 44 17.72 17.13 2.29
N MET A 45 17.09 17.83 3.21
CA MET A 45 15.74 17.48 3.70
C MET A 45 14.63 17.75 2.66
N ALA A 46 14.79 18.78 1.82
CA ALA A 46 13.84 19.06 0.74
C ALA A 46 13.91 18.02 -0.40
N SER A 47 15.04 17.33 -0.55
CA SER A 47 15.19 16.24 -1.51
C SER A 47 14.62 14.90 -1.00
N HIS A 48 14.27 14.79 0.29
CA HIS A 48 13.68 13.59 0.85
C HIS A 48 12.17 13.58 0.61
N GLN A 49 11.79 13.20 -0.59
CA GLN A 49 10.39 13.00 -0.95
C GLN A 49 9.87 11.74 -0.26
N ARG A 50 8.84 11.90 0.56
CA ARG A 50 8.18 10.75 1.18
C ARG A 50 7.47 9.93 0.11
N VAL A 51 7.61 8.63 0.19
CA VAL A 51 6.81 7.69 -0.60
C VAL A 51 5.33 7.94 -0.33
N SER A 52 4.50 7.95 -1.37
CA SER A 52 3.05 8.05 -1.21
C SER A 52 2.48 6.88 -0.41
N TRP A 53 1.34 7.06 0.25
CA TRP A 53 0.72 5.99 1.04
C TRP A 53 0.42 4.73 0.22
N PRO A 54 -0.13 4.83 -1.01
CA PRO A 54 -0.35 3.65 -1.83
C PRO A 54 0.94 2.91 -2.19
N GLN A 55 1.98 3.65 -2.60
CA GLN A 55 3.29 3.07 -2.87
C GLN A 55 3.90 2.39 -1.63
N TYR A 56 3.74 3.00 -0.46
CA TYR A 56 4.20 2.43 0.80
C TYR A 56 3.52 1.09 1.09
N PHE A 57 2.18 1.02 0.98
CA PHE A 57 1.45 -0.22 1.25
C PHE A 57 1.70 -1.29 0.20
N MET A 58 1.87 -0.92 -1.07
CA MET A 58 2.24 -1.87 -2.11
C MET A 58 3.65 -2.44 -1.88
N ARG A 59 4.61 -1.65 -1.45
CA ARG A 59 5.95 -2.14 -1.04
C ARG A 59 5.85 -3.13 0.11
N ILE A 60 4.98 -2.88 1.09
CA ILE A 60 4.73 -3.83 2.18
C ILE A 60 4.10 -5.12 1.65
N ALA A 61 3.15 -5.05 0.71
CA ALA A 61 2.58 -6.25 0.09
C ALA A 61 3.65 -7.09 -0.62
N HIS A 62 4.60 -6.46 -1.30
CA HIS A 62 5.76 -7.17 -1.89
C HIS A 62 6.66 -7.79 -0.82
N LEU A 63 6.95 -7.10 0.26
CA LEU A 63 7.71 -7.64 1.39
C LEU A 63 6.99 -8.84 2.02
N VAL A 64 5.68 -8.74 2.21
CA VAL A 64 4.85 -9.85 2.71
C VAL A 64 4.91 -11.05 1.77
N ALA A 65 4.95 -10.83 0.44
CA ALA A 65 5.07 -11.90 -0.56
C ALA A 65 6.37 -12.71 -0.43
N GLU A 66 7.44 -12.16 0.16
CA GLU A 66 8.71 -12.87 0.37
C GLU A 66 8.55 -14.07 1.32
N ARG A 67 7.53 -14.04 2.18
CA ARG A 67 7.19 -15.17 3.08
C ARG A 67 6.44 -16.29 2.39
N SER A 68 6.06 -16.13 1.13
CA SER A 68 5.34 -17.17 0.38
C SER A 68 6.15 -18.46 0.27
N THR A 69 5.47 -19.57 0.46
CA THR A 69 6.00 -20.93 0.30
C THR A 69 5.58 -21.59 -1.02
N CYS A 70 5.01 -20.82 -1.94
CA CYS A 70 4.58 -21.30 -3.25
C CYS A 70 5.76 -21.33 -4.23
N LEU A 71 5.94 -22.48 -4.92
CA LEU A 71 6.99 -22.65 -5.92
C LEU A 71 6.68 -21.95 -7.26
N ARG A 72 5.43 -21.57 -7.50
CA ARG A 72 5.00 -21.03 -8.80
C ARG A 72 4.91 -19.51 -8.83
N ARG A 73 4.39 -18.89 -7.77
CA ARG A 73 4.18 -17.45 -7.67
C ARG A 73 4.17 -17.01 -6.22
N ARG A 74 4.92 -15.97 -5.91
CA ARG A 74 4.88 -15.35 -4.58
C ARG A 74 3.88 -14.21 -4.61
N VAL A 75 2.86 -14.29 -3.76
CA VAL A 75 1.81 -13.29 -3.65
C VAL A 75 1.72 -12.82 -2.21
N GLY A 76 1.62 -11.51 -2.03
CA GLY A 76 1.38 -10.87 -0.75
C GLY A 76 0.22 -9.89 -0.85
N ALA A 77 -0.50 -9.75 0.24
CA ALA A 77 -1.63 -8.84 0.36
C ALA A 77 -1.64 -8.15 1.72
N VAL A 78 -2.10 -6.90 1.75
CA VAL A 78 -2.18 -6.06 2.94
C VAL A 78 -3.52 -5.34 2.96
N ALA A 79 -4.32 -5.54 4.01
CA ALA A 79 -5.54 -4.78 4.25
C ALA A 79 -5.23 -3.53 5.08
N VAL A 80 -5.72 -2.38 4.63
CA VAL A 80 -5.44 -1.07 5.22
C VAL A 80 -6.73 -0.30 5.44
N LYS A 81 -6.86 0.37 6.58
CA LYS A 81 -7.93 1.33 6.84
C LYS A 81 -7.35 2.54 7.57
N ASP A 82 -7.71 3.73 7.15
CA ASP A 82 -7.25 4.99 7.75
C ASP A 82 -5.72 5.05 7.89
N LYS A 83 -5.00 4.60 6.85
CA LYS A 83 -3.54 4.52 6.80
C LYS A 83 -2.92 3.57 7.85
N ARG A 84 -3.69 2.64 8.39
CA ARG A 84 -3.23 1.61 9.32
C ARG A 84 -3.41 0.24 8.72
N ILE A 85 -2.39 -0.60 8.86
CA ILE A 85 -2.46 -2.01 8.46
C ILE A 85 -3.34 -2.74 9.46
N LEU A 86 -4.35 -3.44 8.93
CA LEU A 86 -5.27 -4.26 9.71
C LEU A 86 -4.82 -5.72 9.76
N ALA A 87 -4.47 -6.27 8.59
CA ALA A 87 -4.02 -7.64 8.44
C ALA A 87 -3.11 -7.77 7.22
N THR A 88 -2.26 -8.77 7.22
CA THR A 88 -1.40 -9.14 6.09
C THR A 88 -1.60 -10.61 5.75
N GLY A 89 -1.30 -11.00 4.52
CA GLY A 89 -1.37 -12.38 4.10
C GLY A 89 -0.42 -12.65 2.94
N TYR A 90 0.16 -13.82 2.92
CA TYR A 90 0.92 -14.37 1.79
C TYR A 90 0.36 -15.73 1.40
N ASN A 91 0.58 -16.15 0.17
CA ASN A 91 0.09 -17.44 -0.27
C ASN A 91 0.99 -18.59 0.23
N GLY A 92 0.36 -19.62 0.78
CA GLY A 92 1.08 -20.75 1.36
C GLY A 92 0.13 -21.83 1.88
N ALA A 93 0.68 -22.99 2.22
CA ALA A 93 -0.10 -24.05 2.82
C ALA A 93 -0.67 -23.63 4.19
N PRO A 94 -1.84 -24.15 4.59
CA PRO A 94 -2.36 -23.94 5.94
C PRO A 94 -1.37 -24.35 7.03
N ALA A 95 -1.51 -23.73 8.20
CA ALA A 95 -0.67 -24.06 9.35
C ALA A 95 -0.80 -25.55 9.73
N GLY A 96 0.32 -26.15 10.13
CA GLY A 96 0.37 -27.55 10.58
C GLY A 96 0.48 -28.60 9.46
N ILE A 97 0.52 -28.20 8.20
CA ILE A 97 0.76 -29.12 7.09
C ILE A 97 2.00 -28.71 6.27
N PRO A 98 2.70 -29.68 5.62
CA PRO A 98 3.91 -29.40 4.86
C PRO A 98 3.68 -28.39 3.73
N HIS A 99 4.64 -27.50 3.52
CA HIS A 99 4.62 -26.48 2.46
C HIS A 99 5.01 -27.05 1.09
N CYS A 100 4.59 -26.37 0.01
CA CYS A 100 5.01 -26.75 -1.34
C CYS A 100 6.54 -26.72 -1.53
N LEU A 101 7.25 -25.88 -0.78
CA LEU A 101 8.72 -25.87 -0.78
C LEU A 101 9.33 -27.20 -0.30
N GLU A 102 8.62 -27.94 0.55
CA GLU A 102 9.10 -29.20 1.14
C GLU A 102 8.68 -30.44 0.31
N ILE A 103 7.45 -30.43 -0.21
CA ILE A 103 6.84 -31.62 -0.84
C ILE A 103 6.54 -31.45 -2.33
N GLY A 104 6.84 -30.29 -2.91
CA GLY A 104 6.53 -29.99 -4.31
C GLY A 104 5.12 -29.41 -4.52
N CYS A 105 4.85 -29.02 -5.75
CA CYS A 105 3.57 -28.43 -6.15
C CYS A 105 2.72 -29.46 -6.88
N LEU A 106 1.60 -29.88 -6.29
CA LEU A 106 0.66 -30.84 -6.89
C LEU A 106 0.17 -30.40 -8.28
N ARG A 107 -0.19 -29.11 -8.43
CA ARG A 107 -0.65 -28.59 -9.73
C ARG A 107 0.43 -28.64 -10.81
N GLN A 108 1.70 -28.49 -10.42
CA GLN A 108 2.83 -28.64 -11.35
C GLN A 108 3.05 -30.11 -11.72
N GLN A 109 2.95 -31.03 -10.76
CA GLN A 109 3.04 -32.47 -11.00
C GLN A 109 1.96 -32.96 -11.95
N LEU A 110 0.76 -32.37 -11.88
CA LEU A 110 -0.38 -32.71 -12.77
C LEU A 110 -0.37 -31.89 -14.09
N GLY A 111 0.69 -31.15 -14.40
CA GLY A 111 0.79 -30.36 -15.63
C GLY A 111 -0.22 -29.23 -15.78
N ILE A 112 -0.83 -28.76 -14.66
CA ILE A 112 -1.88 -27.74 -14.69
C ILE A 112 -1.28 -26.37 -14.91
N PRO A 113 -1.73 -25.58 -15.89
CA PRO A 113 -1.27 -24.24 -16.15
C PRO A 113 -1.45 -23.28 -14.95
N SER A 114 -0.71 -22.18 -14.94
CA SER A 114 -0.90 -21.13 -13.93
C SER A 114 -2.28 -20.49 -14.06
N GLY A 115 -2.90 -20.16 -12.94
CA GLY A 115 -4.24 -19.55 -12.93
C GLY A 115 -5.41 -20.54 -13.00
N GLN A 116 -5.16 -21.83 -13.20
CA GLN A 116 -6.23 -22.84 -13.31
C GLN A 116 -6.25 -23.78 -12.11
N ARG A 117 -7.42 -24.38 -11.87
CA ARG A 117 -7.65 -25.42 -10.86
C ARG A 117 -7.16 -25.01 -9.47
N HIS A 118 -7.60 -23.86 -8.99
CA HIS A 118 -7.22 -23.33 -7.67
C HIS A 118 -7.77 -24.21 -6.54
N GLU A 119 -8.87 -24.92 -6.77
CA GLU A 119 -9.53 -25.81 -5.80
C GLU A 119 -8.66 -26.98 -5.35
N ILE A 120 -7.74 -27.42 -6.18
CA ILE A 120 -6.79 -28.50 -5.84
C ILE A 120 -5.44 -27.95 -5.36
N CYS A 121 -5.28 -26.63 -5.29
CA CYS A 121 -4.08 -26.04 -4.76
C CYS A 121 -3.98 -26.29 -3.25
N ARG A 122 -2.84 -26.79 -2.79
CA ARG A 122 -2.60 -26.98 -1.36
C ARG A 122 -2.54 -25.66 -0.58
N GLY A 123 -2.13 -24.58 -1.25
CA GLY A 123 -1.97 -23.28 -0.62
C GLY A 123 -3.23 -22.44 -0.64
N LEU A 124 -3.45 -21.71 0.43
CA LEU A 124 -4.38 -20.58 0.46
C LEU A 124 -3.79 -19.40 -0.31
N HIS A 125 -4.64 -18.55 -0.88
CA HIS A 125 -4.23 -17.33 -1.50
C HIS A 125 -3.88 -16.26 -0.45
N ALA A 126 -3.11 -15.25 -0.83
CA ALA A 126 -2.72 -14.16 0.06
C ALA A 126 -3.94 -13.43 0.63
N GLU A 127 -4.93 -13.17 -0.20
CA GLU A 127 -6.18 -12.51 0.14
C GLU A 127 -7.00 -13.34 1.15
N GLN A 128 -7.06 -14.66 0.96
CA GLN A 128 -7.71 -15.56 1.91
C GLN A 128 -7.02 -15.50 3.27
N ASN A 129 -5.69 -15.50 3.30
CA ASN A 129 -4.93 -15.39 4.53
C ASN A 129 -5.11 -14.02 5.22
N VAL A 130 -5.28 -12.91 4.48
CA VAL A 130 -5.68 -11.61 5.06
C VAL A 130 -7.02 -11.74 5.78
N ILE A 131 -8.02 -12.34 5.15
CA ILE A 131 -9.36 -12.52 5.73
C ILE A 131 -9.30 -13.42 6.97
N ILE A 132 -8.58 -14.54 6.88
CA ILE A 132 -8.42 -15.48 7.99
C ILE A 132 -7.70 -14.80 9.17
N GLN A 133 -6.62 -14.07 8.91
CA GLN A 133 -5.90 -13.31 9.93
C GLN A 133 -6.82 -12.30 10.63
N ALA A 134 -7.58 -11.54 9.86
CA ALA A 134 -8.55 -10.59 10.41
C ALA A 134 -9.59 -11.30 11.28
N ALA A 135 -10.13 -12.44 10.80
CA ALA A 135 -11.14 -13.21 11.52
C ALA A 135 -10.60 -13.78 12.86
N ILE A 136 -9.39 -14.34 12.87
CA ILE A 136 -8.76 -14.89 14.08
C ILE A 136 -8.57 -13.82 15.15
N HIS A 137 -8.26 -12.58 14.74
CA HIS A 137 -8.00 -11.47 15.66
C HIS A 137 -9.22 -10.57 15.90
N GLY A 138 -10.39 -10.92 15.39
CA GLY A 138 -11.61 -10.13 15.55
C GLY A 138 -11.57 -8.75 14.91
N ILE A 139 -10.80 -8.61 13.81
CA ILE A 139 -10.61 -7.35 13.09
C ILE A 139 -11.61 -7.26 11.93
N SER A 140 -12.43 -6.21 11.92
CA SER A 140 -13.32 -5.94 10.79
C SER A 140 -12.55 -5.36 9.59
N LEU A 141 -12.76 -5.96 8.42
CA LEU A 141 -12.22 -5.47 7.15
C LEU A 141 -13.17 -4.51 6.43
N ALA A 142 -14.35 -4.26 6.97
CA ALA A 142 -15.36 -3.41 6.33
C ALA A 142 -14.83 -1.97 6.12
N GLY A 143 -14.95 -1.49 4.88
CA GLY A 143 -14.47 -0.17 4.46
C GLY A 143 -12.95 -0.05 4.34
N SER A 144 -12.20 -1.15 4.40
CA SER A 144 -10.75 -1.14 4.18
C SER A 144 -10.37 -1.18 2.70
N GLU A 145 -9.12 -0.94 2.42
CA GLU A 145 -8.47 -1.05 1.12
C GLU A 145 -7.55 -2.27 1.12
N LEU A 146 -7.51 -3.02 0.04
CA LEU A 146 -6.58 -4.13 -0.14
C LEU A 146 -5.48 -3.75 -1.12
N TYR A 147 -4.24 -3.93 -0.72
CA TYR A 147 -3.07 -3.85 -1.59
C TYR A 147 -2.55 -5.27 -1.82
N CYS A 148 -2.50 -5.72 -3.06
CA CYS A 148 -2.10 -7.07 -3.42
C CYS A 148 -1.10 -7.06 -4.57
N THR A 149 -0.09 -7.89 -4.53
CA THR A 149 0.92 -7.97 -5.61
C THR A 149 0.34 -8.50 -6.93
N THR A 150 -0.77 -9.25 -6.85
CA THR A 150 -1.47 -9.80 -8.03
C THR A 150 -2.97 -9.56 -7.89
N ARG A 151 -3.68 -9.37 -9.00
CA ARG A 151 -5.13 -9.23 -9.01
C ARG A 151 -5.81 -10.42 -8.34
N PRO A 152 -6.79 -10.23 -7.45
CA PRO A 152 -7.56 -11.30 -6.83
C PRO A 152 -8.32 -12.15 -7.88
N CYS A 153 -8.29 -13.46 -7.73
CA CYS A 153 -9.10 -14.37 -8.53
C CYS A 153 -10.59 -14.29 -8.12
N LEU A 154 -11.48 -14.87 -8.93
CA LEU A 154 -12.92 -14.87 -8.68
C LEU A 154 -13.31 -15.33 -7.26
N ILE A 155 -12.66 -16.38 -6.74
CA ILE A 155 -12.98 -16.89 -5.39
C ILE A 155 -12.63 -15.86 -4.33
N CYS A 156 -11.43 -15.27 -4.41
CA CYS A 156 -10.99 -14.23 -3.48
C CYS A 156 -11.87 -12.98 -3.60
N THR A 157 -12.22 -12.59 -4.82
CA THR A 157 -13.10 -11.45 -5.11
C THR A 157 -14.44 -11.57 -4.36
N LYS A 158 -15.12 -12.72 -4.44
CA LYS A 158 -16.37 -12.97 -3.71
C LYS A 158 -16.21 -12.78 -2.20
N MET A 159 -15.13 -13.30 -1.64
CA MET A 159 -14.85 -13.19 -0.21
C MET A 159 -14.56 -11.75 0.20
N LEU A 160 -13.77 -11.01 -0.60
CA LEU A 160 -13.42 -9.61 -0.35
C LEU A 160 -14.64 -8.69 -0.41
N ILE A 161 -15.52 -8.88 -1.40
CA ILE A 161 -16.80 -8.15 -1.51
C ILE A 161 -17.63 -8.38 -0.23
N ASN A 162 -17.77 -9.64 0.19
CA ASN A 162 -18.57 -9.99 1.37
C ASN A 162 -17.96 -9.48 2.68
N CYS A 163 -16.63 -9.26 2.72
CA CYS A 163 -15.96 -8.59 3.83
C CYS A 163 -16.12 -7.07 3.83
N GLY A 164 -16.73 -6.48 2.79
CA GLY A 164 -16.96 -5.05 2.68
C GLY A 164 -15.71 -4.25 2.32
N ILE A 165 -14.77 -4.83 1.55
CA ILE A 165 -13.60 -4.11 1.03
C ILE A 165 -14.07 -2.98 0.11
N ARG A 166 -13.54 -1.76 0.29
CA ARG A 166 -13.90 -0.57 -0.49
C ARG A 166 -13.13 -0.47 -1.79
N SER A 167 -11.84 -0.79 -1.77
CA SER A 167 -10.98 -0.70 -2.94
C SER A 167 -9.89 -1.77 -2.95
N ILE A 168 -9.46 -2.14 -4.15
CA ILE A 168 -8.42 -3.12 -4.39
C ILE A 168 -7.36 -2.51 -5.31
N TRP A 169 -6.13 -2.48 -4.85
CA TRP A 169 -4.96 -2.04 -5.59
C TRP A 169 -4.04 -3.22 -5.86
N HIS A 170 -3.71 -3.46 -7.12
CA HIS A 170 -2.85 -4.59 -7.47
C HIS A 170 -1.70 -4.17 -8.40
N ALA A 171 -0.55 -4.84 -8.28
CA ALA A 171 0.62 -4.53 -9.10
C ALA A 171 0.59 -5.25 -10.45
N GLU A 172 0.22 -6.53 -10.46
CA GLU A 172 0.13 -7.35 -11.66
C GLU A 172 -1.33 -7.61 -12.02
N SER A 173 -1.67 -7.42 -13.30
CA SER A 173 -2.99 -7.76 -13.82
C SER A 173 -3.09 -9.25 -14.13
N TYR A 174 -4.24 -9.83 -13.80
CA TYR A 174 -4.65 -11.15 -14.20
C TYR A 174 -6.09 -11.03 -14.72
N PRO A 175 -6.33 -11.29 -16.02
CA PRO A 175 -7.66 -11.11 -16.59
C PRO A 175 -8.61 -12.19 -16.03
N ASP A 176 -9.70 -11.72 -15.41
CA ASP A 176 -10.81 -12.55 -14.92
C ASP A 176 -12.08 -11.71 -15.06
N GLU A 177 -12.73 -11.84 -16.22
CA GLU A 177 -13.91 -11.05 -16.59
C GLU A 177 -15.05 -11.19 -15.58
N MET A 178 -15.23 -12.37 -14.99
CA MET A 178 -16.28 -12.60 -14.01
C MET A 178 -15.94 -11.91 -12.67
N ALA A 179 -14.68 -11.94 -12.25
CA ALA A 179 -14.24 -11.18 -11.08
C ALA A 179 -14.46 -9.68 -11.28
N ASP A 180 -14.17 -9.17 -12.47
CA ASP A 180 -14.34 -7.77 -12.83
C ASP A 180 -15.81 -7.34 -12.85
N ALA A 181 -16.69 -8.17 -13.38
CA ALA A 181 -18.13 -7.92 -13.37
C ALA A 181 -18.65 -7.82 -11.92
N MET A 182 -18.27 -8.77 -11.06
CA MET A 182 -18.69 -8.78 -9.66
C MET A 182 -18.17 -7.56 -8.88
N LEU A 183 -16.93 -7.15 -9.10
CA LEU A 183 -16.37 -5.96 -8.43
C LEU A 183 -17.10 -4.68 -8.86
N ARG A 184 -17.45 -4.55 -10.13
CA ARG A 184 -18.25 -3.43 -10.63
C ARG A 184 -19.66 -3.42 -10.04
N GLU A 185 -20.35 -4.55 -10.04
CA GLU A 185 -21.69 -4.69 -9.45
C GLU A 185 -21.71 -4.34 -7.97
N ALA A 186 -20.65 -4.73 -7.23
CA ALA A 186 -20.48 -4.43 -5.81
C ALA A 186 -20.00 -3.00 -5.53
N GLY A 187 -19.68 -2.20 -6.54
CA GLY A 187 -19.15 -0.84 -6.38
C GLY A 187 -17.75 -0.78 -5.76
N VAL A 188 -16.98 -1.87 -5.84
CA VAL A 188 -15.59 -1.90 -5.34
C VAL A 188 -14.66 -1.24 -6.34
N GLN A 189 -13.91 -0.24 -5.90
CA GLN A 189 -12.91 0.42 -6.74
C GLN A 189 -11.72 -0.52 -6.98
N VAL A 190 -11.25 -0.61 -8.22
CA VAL A 190 -10.07 -1.40 -8.58
C VAL A 190 -9.09 -0.53 -9.33
N GLY A 191 -7.80 -0.65 -8.99
CA GLY A 191 -6.75 0.10 -9.66
C GLY A 191 -5.44 -0.69 -9.75
N ILE A 192 -4.66 -0.37 -10.79
CA ILE A 192 -3.31 -0.90 -10.98
C ILE A 192 -2.32 0.06 -10.33
N LEU A 193 -1.42 -0.48 -9.49
CA LEU A 193 -0.38 0.29 -8.82
C LEU A 193 0.95 -0.46 -8.93
N ARG A 194 1.79 -0.05 -9.88
CA ARG A 194 3.14 -0.58 -10.03
C ARG A 194 4.13 0.22 -9.20
N LEU A 195 5.16 -0.45 -8.65
CA LEU A 195 6.19 0.22 -7.83
C LEU A 195 7.07 1.20 -8.62
N GLU A 196 7.12 1.07 -9.94
CA GLU A 196 7.89 1.94 -10.85
C GLU A 196 7.15 3.22 -11.23
N ASP A 197 5.84 3.29 -10.99
CA ASP A 197 5.02 4.46 -11.29
C ASP A 197 5.16 5.49 -10.17
N GLU A 198 6.11 6.41 -10.29
CA GLU A 198 6.17 7.60 -9.44
C GLU A 198 4.99 8.52 -9.82
N GLY A 199 3.92 8.49 -9.03
CA GLY A 199 2.90 9.52 -9.11
C GLY A 199 1.46 9.06 -8.98
N GLU A 200 0.72 8.78 -9.99
CA GLU A 200 -0.74 8.69 -9.92
C GLU A 200 -1.27 7.25 -9.93
N MET A 201 -2.14 6.95 -8.95
CA MET A 201 -3.01 5.77 -9.03
C MET A 201 -3.99 5.98 -10.19
N LYS A 202 -3.76 5.27 -11.28
CA LYS A 202 -4.72 5.28 -12.38
C LYS A 202 -5.80 4.24 -12.10
N PRO A 203 -7.09 4.61 -12.16
CA PRO A 203 -8.15 3.61 -12.17
C PRO A 203 -7.98 2.70 -13.38
N ASP A 204 -8.23 1.42 -13.20
CA ASP A 204 -8.20 0.43 -14.29
C ASP A 204 -9.38 0.74 -15.23
N VAL A 205 -9.09 1.46 -16.32
CA VAL A 205 -10.09 1.86 -17.34
C VAL A 205 -10.53 0.70 -18.23
N SER A 206 -10.10 -0.54 -18.00
CA SER A 206 -10.63 -1.69 -18.73
C SER A 206 -12.11 -1.97 -18.42
N ALA A 207 -12.66 -1.25 -17.43
CA ALA A 207 -14.08 -1.20 -17.07
C ALA A 207 -14.71 0.14 -17.52
N SER A 208 -14.55 0.53 -18.79
CA SER A 208 -15.24 1.70 -19.32
C SER A 208 -16.75 1.48 -19.24
N CYS A 209 -17.37 2.15 -18.31
CA CYS A 209 -18.80 2.39 -18.32
C CYS A 209 -19.05 3.53 -19.31
N GLU A 210 -19.44 3.22 -20.52
CA GLU A 210 -20.21 4.14 -21.34
C GLU A 210 -21.60 4.23 -20.72
N THR A 211 -21.83 5.28 -19.99
CA THR A 211 -23.06 5.96 -19.59
C THR A 211 -22.93 6.47 -18.17
N ALA A 212 -22.42 7.67 -18.02
CA ALA A 212 -22.58 8.43 -16.80
C ALA A 212 -23.42 9.67 -17.08
N GLU A 213 -24.73 9.54 -16.87
CA GLU A 213 -25.53 10.70 -16.51
C GLU A 213 -25.39 10.93 -14.99
N ALA A 214 -25.02 12.15 -14.72
CA ALA A 214 -25.05 12.90 -13.47
C ALA A 214 -25.54 12.19 -12.20
N VAL A 215 -24.64 12.00 -11.25
CA VAL A 215 -25.02 11.96 -9.81
C VAL A 215 -24.38 13.15 -9.11
N MET A 216 -25.29 13.97 -8.64
CA MET A 216 -25.19 15.23 -7.95
C MET A 216 -24.30 15.17 -6.71
N CYS A 217 -23.43 16.16 -6.56
CA CYS A 217 -22.72 16.47 -5.32
C CYS A 217 -23.70 16.66 -4.16
N ILE A 218 -23.50 15.96 -3.07
CA ILE A 218 -24.14 16.28 -1.79
C ILE A 218 -23.10 17.07 -0.97
N PRO A 219 -23.42 18.29 -0.51
CA PRO A 219 -22.53 19.08 0.33
C PRO A 219 -22.51 18.51 1.76
N GLY A 220 -21.33 18.64 2.38
CA GLY A 220 -21.06 18.11 3.70
C GLY A 220 -21.94 18.67 4.81
N GLU A 221 -22.16 17.84 5.80
CA GLU A 221 -22.50 18.30 7.15
C GLU A 221 -21.34 17.99 8.10
N LYS A 222 -21.00 19.04 8.85
CA LYS A 222 -20.07 19.04 9.98
C LYS A 222 -20.72 18.32 11.16
N LEU A 223 -20.00 17.41 11.75
CA LEU A 223 -19.93 17.24 13.22
C LEU A 223 -18.66 16.51 13.59
#